data_3f08aea6eca80c2756cc18a044a5620b
#
_entry.id   3f08aea6eca80c2756cc18a044a5620b
#
_cell.length_a   1.000
_cell.length_b   1.000
_cell.length_c   1.000
_cell.angle_alpha   90.00
_cell.angle_beta   90.00
_cell.angle_gamma   90.00
#
_symmetry.space_group_name_H-M   'P 1'
#
loop_
_entity.id
_entity.type
_entity.pdbx_description
1 polymer ?
#
loop_
_entity_poly.entity_id
_entity_poly.type
_entity_poly.pdbx_seq_one_letter_code
_entity_poly.pdbx_strand_id
1 'polypeptide(L)'
;MAATAAISPRSQLAADSFMKAWTSRQWIDRADDFPAAPPSVQDMYETHLAMQQSAYADELGSLGGYKIGAVGAEGEPCLYGPLFNDFLVEAAGRPGAKPLSSAAINLFQVEPEFAVVMAEDLPPRADGQPHDPSDVWSKVASVVLCIEACGRRGTSAVASTLGPLGRFHDGLCAGGVVLGPRRAAKYFAADSLASVKTELLLNGEIVATGSGAALPFGGSVETGLAWLANHLNARGLSLRAGHLVATGQTCIYNGDLVPGDRVVARFETLGEVEMVVEP
;
A
#
# COMPACT_ATOMS: atom_id res chain seq x y z
N MET A 1 14.31 11.98 21.27
CA MET A 1 13.81 10.71 20.74
C MET A 1 12.36 10.60 21.19
N ALA A 2 11.40 10.62 20.28
CA ALA A 2 10.01 10.30 20.62
C ALA A 2 9.98 8.85 21.12
N ALA A 3 9.33 8.58 22.23
CA ALA A 3 9.14 7.22 22.71
C ALA A 3 8.29 6.48 21.68
N THR A 4 8.73 5.32 21.23
CA THR A 4 7.91 4.42 20.41
C THR A 4 6.61 4.16 21.16
N ALA A 5 5.47 4.39 20.52
CA ALA A 5 4.17 4.16 21.16
C ALA A 5 4.12 2.70 21.67
N ALA A 6 3.68 2.52 22.89
CA ALA A 6 3.54 1.19 23.47
C ALA A 6 2.41 0.44 22.73
N ILE A 7 2.71 -0.75 22.23
CA ILE A 7 1.72 -1.60 21.59
C ILE A 7 0.85 -2.27 22.65
N SER A 8 -0.47 -2.16 22.52
CA SER A 8 -1.40 -2.83 23.40
C SER A 8 -1.40 -4.35 23.20
N PRO A 9 -1.68 -5.16 24.24
CA PRO A 9 -1.78 -6.62 24.08
C PRO A 9 -2.81 -7.04 23.01
N ARG A 10 -3.90 -6.27 22.84
CA ARG A 10 -4.91 -6.50 21.82
C ARG A 10 -4.34 -6.32 20.41
N SER A 11 -3.64 -5.21 20.17
CA SER A 11 -3.02 -4.91 18.88
C SER A 11 -1.92 -5.93 18.54
N GLN A 12 -1.16 -6.37 19.54
CA GLN A 12 -0.16 -7.42 19.36
C GLN A 12 -0.79 -8.76 18.95
N LEU A 13 -1.85 -9.21 19.65
CA LEU A 13 -2.55 -10.44 19.30
C LEU A 13 -3.18 -10.39 17.90
N ALA A 14 -3.74 -9.24 17.51
CA ALA A 14 -4.29 -9.07 16.17
C ALA A 14 -3.19 -9.14 15.11
N ALA A 15 -2.07 -8.45 15.32
CA ALA A 15 -0.92 -8.49 14.43
C ALA A 15 -0.36 -9.91 14.26
N ASP A 16 -0.18 -10.63 15.34
CA ASP A 16 0.33 -12.01 15.32
C ASP A 16 -0.61 -12.94 14.53
N SER A 17 -1.94 -12.78 14.69
CA SER A 17 -2.94 -13.53 13.93
C SER A 17 -2.84 -13.25 12.43
N PHE A 18 -2.80 -11.96 12.04
CA PHE A 18 -2.71 -11.56 10.63
C PHE A 18 -1.39 -11.98 9.99
N MET A 19 -0.28 -11.78 10.68
CA MET A 19 1.04 -12.12 10.17
C MET A 19 1.19 -13.63 10.03
N LYS A 20 0.71 -14.41 11.01
CA LYS A 20 0.68 -15.86 10.91
C LYS A 20 -0.17 -16.35 9.73
N ALA A 21 -1.36 -15.77 9.52
CA ALA A 21 -2.20 -16.12 8.37
C ALA A 21 -1.48 -15.83 7.04
N TRP A 22 -0.75 -14.71 6.97
CA TRP A 22 0.00 -14.32 5.77
C TRP A 22 1.18 -15.25 5.49
N THR A 23 2.05 -15.49 6.47
CA THR A 23 3.25 -16.33 6.29
C THR A 23 2.90 -17.79 6.03
N SER A 24 1.88 -18.31 6.70
CA SER A 24 1.42 -19.69 6.52
C SER A 24 0.53 -19.88 5.28
N ARG A 25 0.02 -18.78 4.67
CA ARG A 25 -0.99 -18.80 3.59
C ARG A 25 -2.27 -19.54 3.99
N GLN A 26 -2.59 -19.56 5.27
CA GLN A 26 -3.80 -20.13 5.84
C GLN A 26 -4.71 -18.98 6.25
N TRP A 27 -5.62 -18.63 5.34
CA TRP A 27 -6.51 -17.49 5.53
C TRP A 27 -7.55 -17.79 6.60
N ILE A 28 -7.85 -16.77 7.42
CA ILE A 28 -8.85 -16.88 8.50
C ILE A 28 -10.22 -17.07 7.83
N ASP A 29 -10.86 -18.21 8.05
CA ASP A 29 -12.10 -18.62 7.37
C ASP A 29 -13.35 -18.52 8.24
N ARG A 30 -13.19 -18.18 9.53
CA ARG A 30 -14.29 -17.99 10.50
C ARG A 30 -14.26 -16.56 11.04
N ALA A 31 -15.43 -15.93 11.12
CA ALA A 31 -15.55 -14.56 11.64
C ALA A 31 -15.13 -14.47 13.12
N ASP A 32 -15.39 -15.51 13.92
CA ASP A 32 -15.04 -15.55 15.34
C ASP A 32 -13.51 -15.65 15.58
N ASP A 33 -12.77 -16.17 14.59
CA ASP A 33 -11.31 -16.30 14.65
C ASP A 33 -10.60 -15.04 14.08
N PHE A 34 -11.34 -14.17 13.38
CA PHE A 34 -10.79 -12.92 12.86
C PHE A 34 -10.68 -11.91 14.02
N PRO A 35 -9.52 -11.24 14.17
CA PRO A 35 -9.34 -10.24 15.22
C PRO A 35 -10.46 -9.19 15.22
N ALA A 36 -11.03 -8.94 16.38
CA ALA A 36 -12.13 -7.99 16.51
C ALA A 36 -11.73 -6.62 15.96
N ALA A 37 -12.66 -5.93 15.32
CA ALA A 37 -12.43 -4.59 14.76
C ALA A 37 -11.80 -3.66 15.81
N PRO A 38 -10.79 -2.86 15.44
CA PRO A 38 -10.16 -1.93 16.36
C PRO A 38 -11.17 -0.86 16.79
N PRO A 39 -11.10 -0.37 18.03
CA PRO A 39 -12.02 0.67 18.52
C PRO A 39 -11.85 2.00 17.79
N SER A 40 -10.65 2.27 17.28
CA SER A 40 -10.30 3.52 16.63
C SER A 40 -9.28 3.30 15.52
N VAL A 41 -9.09 4.30 14.67
CA VAL A 41 -8.00 4.35 13.68
C VAL A 41 -6.63 4.28 14.37
N GLN A 42 -6.49 4.86 15.56
CA GLN A 42 -5.24 4.79 16.32
C GLN A 42 -4.90 3.35 16.73
N ASP A 43 -5.87 2.57 17.22
CA ASP A 43 -5.68 1.16 17.56
C ASP A 43 -5.35 0.31 16.31
N MET A 44 -5.94 0.66 15.15
CA MET A 44 -5.58 0.05 13.88
C MET A 44 -4.11 0.28 13.54
N TYR A 45 -3.61 1.51 13.68
CA TYR A 45 -2.19 1.82 13.44
C TYR A 45 -1.25 1.17 14.46
N GLU A 46 -1.69 0.96 15.70
CA GLU A 46 -0.91 0.15 16.65
C GLU A 46 -0.75 -1.29 16.16
N THR A 47 -1.83 -1.88 15.60
CA THR A 47 -1.75 -3.21 15.00
C THR A 47 -0.80 -3.23 13.79
N HIS A 48 -0.88 -2.22 12.91
CA HIS A 48 0.04 -2.11 11.77
C HIS A 48 1.50 -1.93 12.22
N LEU A 49 1.75 -1.21 13.32
CA LEU A 49 3.08 -1.12 13.92
C LEU A 49 3.54 -2.46 14.48
N ALA A 50 2.67 -3.17 15.19
CA ALA A 50 2.96 -4.51 15.71
C ALA A 50 3.28 -5.51 14.57
N MET A 51 2.57 -5.44 13.45
CA MET A 51 2.86 -6.24 12.25
C MET A 51 4.30 -5.99 11.74
N GLN A 52 4.71 -4.72 11.66
CA GLN A 52 6.06 -4.34 11.22
C GLN A 52 7.17 -4.80 12.16
N GLN A 53 6.87 -4.92 13.45
CA GLN A 53 7.82 -5.34 14.50
C GLN A 53 7.73 -6.84 14.82
N SER A 54 6.81 -7.55 14.19
CA SER A 54 6.62 -8.98 14.38
C SER A 54 7.83 -9.77 13.86
N ALA A 55 8.14 -10.89 14.51
CA ALA A 55 9.12 -11.84 14.01
C ALA A 55 8.77 -12.39 12.61
N TYR A 56 7.48 -12.43 12.26
CA TYR A 56 7.04 -12.81 10.92
C TYR A 56 7.36 -11.77 9.83
N ALA A 57 7.67 -10.52 10.19
CA ALA A 57 7.99 -9.48 9.21
C ALA A 57 9.24 -9.84 8.38
N ASP A 58 10.22 -10.49 9.01
CA ASP A 58 11.43 -10.96 8.33
C ASP A 58 11.14 -12.07 7.31
N GLU A 59 10.11 -12.90 7.56
CA GLU A 59 9.64 -13.92 6.62
C GLU A 59 8.95 -13.34 5.39
N LEU A 60 8.53 -12.06 5.44
CA LEU A 60 7.95 -11.30 4.34
C LEU A 60 8.95 -10.30 3.73
N GLY A 61 10.24 -10.40 4.06
CA GLY A 61 11.33 -9.57 3.55
C GLY A 61 11.50 -8.23 4.28
N SER A 62 11.01 -8.09 5.50
CA SER A 62 11.01 -6.84 6.28
C SER A 62 10.21 -5.72 5.62
N LEU A 63 10.08 -4.58 6.32
CA LEU A 63 9.34 -3.42 5.82
C LEU A 63 10.01 -2.82 4.58
N GLY A 64 9.29 -2.78 3.46
CA GLY A 64 9.71 -2.17 2.20
C GLY A 64 9.16 -0.76 1.97
N GLY A 65 8.16 -0.37 2.73
CA GLY A 65 7.52 0.93 2.60
C GLY A 65 6.06 0.93 3.05
N TYR A 66 5.26 1.77 2.41
CA TYR A 66 3.87 1.99 2.79
C TYR A 66 2.96 2.16 1.57
N LYS A 67 1.67 1.91 1.78
CA LYS A 67 0.61 2.33 0.87
C LYS A 67 -0.25 3.41 1.54
N ILE A 68 -0.82 4.32 0.75
CA ILE A 68 -1.83 5.29 1.17
C ILE A 68 -3.15 4.89 0.52
N GLY A 69 -4.21 4.72 1.31
CA GLY A 69 -5.55 4.41 0.81
C GLY A 69 -6.47 5.62 0.90
N ALA A 70 -7.27 5.87 -0.13
CA ALA A 70 -8.22 6.99 -0.20
C ALA A 70 -9.51 6.73 0.60
N VAL A 71 -9.42 6.14 1.78
CA VAL A 71 -10.58 5.84 2.62
C VAL A 71 -10.44 6.58 3.93
N GLY A 72 -11.10 7.73 4.03
CA GLY A 72 -11.20 8.46 5.29
C GLY A 72 -12.03 7.70 6.31
N ALA A 73 -11.57 7.65 7.56
CA ALA A 73 -12.31 7.14 8.71
C ALA A 73 -12.01 8.03 9.90
N GLU A 74 -12.99 8.28 10.76
CA GLU A 74 -12.82 9.07 11.99
C GLU A 74 -12.18 10.46 11.77
N GLY A 75 -12.44 11.10 10.62
CA GLY A 75 -11.89 12.42 10.30
C GLY A 75 -10.53 12.40 9.62
N GLU A 76 -9.92 11.24 9.43
CA GLU A 76 -8.69 11.12 8.65
C GLU A 76 -8.99 11.26 7.15
N PRO A 77 -8.19 12.03 6.38
CA PRO A 77 -8.39 12.20 4.95
C PRO A 77 -8.12 10.92 4.16
N CYS A 78 -7.23 10.07 4.65
CA CYS A 78 -6.90 8.76 4.13
C CYS A 78 -6.26 7.90 5.23
N LEU A 79 -5.99 6.64 4.92
CA LEU A 79 -5.30 5.70 5.80
C LEU A 79 -4.00 5.24 5.14
N TYR A 80 -3.10 4.63 5.93
CA TYR A 80 -1.90 3.98 5.40
C TYR A 80 -1.69 2.59 6.00
N GLY A 81 -0.98 1.73 5.27
CA GLY A 81 -0.60 0.39 5.71
C GLY A 81 0.83 0.03 5.30
N PRO A 82 1.45 -0.96 5.96
CA PRO A 82 2.80 -1.40 5.66
C PRO A 82 2.85 -2.24 4.38
N LEU A 83 3.95 -2.11 3.63
CA LEU A 83 4.32 -2.98 2.52
C LEU A 83 5.60 -3.73 2.86
N PHE A 84 5.67 -5.03 2.52
CA PHE A 84 6.83 -5.88 2.80
C PHE A 84 7.61 -6.17 1.50
N ASN A 85 8.93 -6.22 1.59
CA ASN A 85 9.84 -6.27 0.44
C ASN A 85 9.63 -7.46 -0.49
N ASP A 86 9.29 -8.65 0.02
CA ASP A 86 9.10 -9.83 -0.83
C ASP A 86 7.88 -9.72 -1.75
N PHE A 87 6.99 -8.79 -1.47
CA PHE A 87 5.78 -8.48 -2.26
C PHE A 87 5.91 -7.21 -3.11
N LEU A 88 7.08 -6.57 -3.13
CA LEU A 88 7.43 -5.50 -4.07
C LEU A 88 8.18 -6.13 -5.25
N VAL A 89 7.47 -6.50 -6.30
CA VAL A 89 8.01 -7.32 -7.40
C VAL A 89 8.11 -6.53 -8.69
N GLU A 90 9.18 -6.71 -9.45
CA GLU A 90 9.29 -6.10 -10.79
C GLU A 90 8.33 -6.79 -11.76
N ALA A 91 7.69 -6.00 -12.63
CA ALA A 91 6.76 -6.48 -13.64
C ALA A 91 7.43 -7.44 -14.65
N ALA A 92 6.65 -8.29 -15.29
CA ALA A 92 7.11 -9.23 -16.29
C ALA A 92 7.98 -8.56 -17.37
N GLY A 93 9.03 -9.25 -17.80
CA GLY A 93 9.99 -8.72 -18.80
C GLY A 93 11.01 -7.71 -18.26
N ARG A 94 10.99 -7.38 -16.99
CA ARG A 94 11.98 -6.49 -16.35
C ARG A 94 13.07 -7.29 -15.63
N PRO A 95 14.29 -6.73 -15.46
CA PRO A 95 15.31 -7.38 -14.65
C PRO A 95 14.83 -7.58 -13.20
N GLY A 96 14.96 -8.81 -12.70
CA GLY A 96 14.51 -9.15 -11.34
C GLY A 96 13.01 -9.47 -11.22
N ALA A 97 12.28 -9.54 -12.36
CA ALA A 97 10.88 -9.93 -12.35
C ALA A 97 10.66 -11.24 -11.60
N LYS A 98 9.67 -11.22 -10.69
CA LYS A 98 9.18 -12.40 -9.99
C LYS A 98 7.66 -12.42 -10.12
N PRO A 99 7.04 -13.59 -10.26
CA PRO A 99 5.58 -13.68 -10.24
C PRO A 99 5.06 -13.31 -8.85
N LEU A 100 3.96 -12.58 -8.81
CA LEU A 100 3.20 -12.37 -7.60
C LEU A 100 2.07 -13.40 -7.54
N SER A 101 2.22 -14.40 -6.67
CA SER A 101 1.20 -15.43 -6.51
C SER A 101 -0.07 -14.84 -5.87
N SER A 102 -1.20 -15.03 -6.53
CA SER A 102 -2.51 -14.60 -6.03
C SER A 102 -2.87 -15.31 -4.73
N ALA A 103 -2.50 -16.58 -4.61
CA ALA A 103 -2.69 -17.36 -3.39
C ALA A 103 -1.80 -16.88 -2.25
N ALA A 104 -0.62 -16.32 -2.53
CA ALA A 104 0.29 -15.82 -1.48
C ALA A 104 -0.19 -14.57 -0.78
N ILE A 105 -1.13 -13.81 -1.39
CA ILE A 105 -1.67 -12.58 -0.83
C ILE A 105 -3.18 -12.64 -0.61
N ASN A 106 -3.86 -13.73 -1.04
CA ASN A 106 -5.32 -13.82 -1.07
C ASN A 106 -5.91 -12.64 -1.88
N LEU A 107 -5.46 -12.55 -3.14
CA LEU A 107 -5.79 -11.46 -4.07
C LEU A 107 -7.31 -11.31 -4.24
N PHE A 108 -7.81 -10.08 -4.20
CA PHE A 108 -9.23 -9.80 -4.44
C PHE A 108 -9.49 -8.53 -5.26
N GLN A 109 -8.45 -7.72 -5.50
CA GLN A 109 -8.58 -6.42 -6.16
C GLN A 109 -7.24 -5.99 -6.75
N VAL A 110 -7.29 -5.25 -7.86
CA VAL A 110 -6.12 -4.65 -8.49
C VAL A 110 -6.37 -3.18 -8.78
N GLU A 111 -5.32 -2.37 -8.59
CA GLU A 111 -5.39 -0.91 -8.64
C GLU A 111 -4.17 -0.35 -9.39
N PRO A 112 -4.36 0.38 -10.52
CA PRO A 112 -3.29 1.19 -11.09
C PRO A 112 -2.93 2.34 -10.17
N GLU A 113 -1.64 2.47 -9.84
CA GLU A 113 -1.14 3.51 -8.95
C GLU A 113 0.15 4.13 -9.47
N PHE A 114 0.44 5.33 -8.97
CA PHE A 114 1.80 5.83 -8.91
C PHE A 114 2.41 5.41 -7.58
N ALA A 115 3.65 4.96 -7.61
CA ALA A 115 4.43 4.83 -6.40
C ALA A 115 5.64 5.76 -6.47
N VAL A 116 6.20 6.09 -5.31
CA VAL A 116 7.46 6.82 -5.24
C VAL A 116 8.48 6.03 -4.44
N VAL A 117 9.76 6.20 -4.78
CA VAL A 117 10.88 5.67 -4.01
C VAL A 117 11.59 6.84 -3.35
N MET A 118 11.80 6.76 -2.04
CA MET A 118 12.49 7.79 -1.28
C MET A 118 14.00 7.76 -1.54
N ALA A 119 14.61 8.93 -1.73
CA ALA A 119 16.07 9.07 -1.85
C ALA A 119 16.76 9.20 -0.49
N GLU A 120 16.07 9.77 0.49
CA GLU A 120 16.62 10.12 1.78
C GLU A 120 15.63 9.78 2.91
N ASP A 121 16.15 9.61 4.11
CA ASP A 121 15.35 9.47 5.33
C ASP A 121 14.60 10.77 5.64
N LEU A 122 13.39 10.63 6.16
CA LEU A 122 12.55 11.73 6.66
C LEU A 122 12.26 11.57 8.17
N PRO A 123 13.26 11.80 9.04
CA PRO A 123 13.04 11.79 10.49
C PRO A 123 12.20 13.01 10.91
N PRO A 124 11.67 13.02 12.15
CA PRO A 124 11.09 14.23 12.72
C PRO A 124 12.05 15.42 12.58
N ARG A 125 11.53 16.57 12.16
CA ARG A 125 12.35 17.78 12.00
C ARG A 125 12.88 18.25 13.35
N ALA A 126 14.11 18.76 13.35
CA ALA A 126 14.76 19.27 14.57
C ALA A 126 14.04 20.48 15.17
N ASP A 127 13.32 21.25 14.36
CA ASP A 127 12.52 22.41 14.79
C ASP A 127 11.12 22.01 15.31
N GLY A 128 10.78 20.70 15.29
CA GLY A 128 9.49 20.17 15.72
C GLY A 128 8.31 20.52 14.81
N GLN A 129 8.56 21.18 13.66
CA GLN A 129 7.52 21.50 12.70
C GLN A 129 7.22 20.29 11.80
N PRO A 130 6.01 20.19 11.25
CA PRO A 130 5.70 19.16 10.25
C PRO A 130 6.51 19.41 8.97
N HIS A 131 6.77 18.31 8.24
CA HIS A 131 7.28 18.39 6.87
C HIS A 131 6.23 19.02 5.96
N ASP A 132 6.65 19.92 5.10
CA ASP A 132 5.81 20.45 4.03
C ASP A 132 5.91 19.60 2.74
N PRO A 133 4.93 19.70 1.82
CA PRO A 133 4.90 18.87 0.62
C PRO A 133 6.15 19.04 -0.26
N SER A 134 6.65 20.25 -0.45
CA SER A 134 7.79 20.52 -1.33
C SER A 134 9.10 19.98 -0.75
N ASP A 135 9.26 20.05 0.57
CA ASP A 135 10.41 19.48 1.28
C ASP A 135 10.43 17.95 1.09
N VAL A 136 9.28 17.29 1.30
CA VAL A 136 9.19 15.83 1.12
C VAL A 136 9.43 15.43 -0.33
N TRP A 137 8.86 16.16 -1.31
CA TRP A 137 9.07 15.86 -2.72
C TRP A 137 10.53 15.95 -3.13
N SER A 138 11.28 16.89 -2.56
CA SER A 138 12.72 17.04 -2.82
C SER A 138 13.55 15.81 -2.42
N LYS A 139 12.97 14.94 -1.55
CA LYS A 139 13.58 13.69 -1.06
C LYS A 139 13.09 12.45 -1.83
N VAL A 140 12.34 12.62 -2.92
CA VAL A 140 11.91 11.51 -3.78
C VAL A 140 12.96 11.26 -4.86
N ALA A 141 13.40 10.00 -4.97
CA ALA A 141 14.32 9.56 -6.02
C ALA A 141 13.61 9.40 -7.37
N SER A 142 12.47 8.71 -7.37
CA SER A 142 11.77 8.34 -8.60
C SER A 142 10.26 8.13 -8.38
N VAL A 143 9.52 8.34 -9.46
CA VAL A 143 8.13 7.89 -9.62
C VAL A 143 8.14 6.55 -10.36
N VAL A 144 7.33 5.62 -9.92
CA VAL A 144 7.18 4.26 -10.46
C VAL A 144 5.72 4.06 -10.83
N LEU A 145 5.46 3.63 -12.06
CA LEU A 145 4.13 3.15 -12.43
C LEU A 145 3.95 1.77 -11.81
N CYS A 146 2.80 1.46 -11.24
CA CYS A 146 2.61 0.16 -10.60
C CYS A 146 1.15 -0.32 -10.65
N ILE A 147 0.98 -1.60 -10.35
CA ILE A 147 -0.30 -2.20 -10.02
C ILE A 147 -0.21 -2.63 -8.55
N GLU A 148 -1.04 -2.05 -7.69
CA GLU A 148 -1.26 -2.64 -6.38
C GLU A 148 -2.19 -3.84 -6.52
N ALA A 149 -1.74 -4.98 -5.98
CA ALA A 149 -2.51 -6.21 -5.84
C ALA A 149 -2.97 -6.32 -4.39
N CYS A 150 -4.21 -5.91 -4.13
CA CYS A 150 -4.76 -5.91 -2.78
C CYS A 150 -5.03 -7.33 -2.30
N GLY A 151 -4.58 -7.64 -1.11
CA GLY A 151 -4.77 -8.92 -0.45
C GLY A 151 -5.45 -8.78 0.90
N ARG A 152 -5.91 -9.89 1.46
CA ARG A 152 -6.56 -9.88 2.77
C ARG A 152 -6.20 -11.11 3.58
N ARG A 153 -6.28 -11.00 4.92
CA ARG A 153 -5.93 -12.10 5.84
C ARG A 153 -7.12 -12.98 6.17
N GLY A 154 -8.33 -12.54 5.87
CA GLY A 154 -9.56 -13.34 5.97
C GLY A 154 -10.11 -13.75 4.61
N THR A 155 -10.92 -14.80 4.57
CA THR A 155 -11.67 -15.19 3.36
C THR A 155 -12.69 -14.13 2.97
N SER A 156 -13.22 -14.19 1.73
CA SER A 156 -14.28 -13.26 1.28
C SER A 156 -15.52 -13.33 2.17
N ALA A 157 -15.85 -14.52 2.67
CA ALA A 157 -16.99 -14.71 3.60
C ALA A 157 -16.76 -13.93 4.90
N VAL A 158 -15.58 -14.03 5.50
CA VAL A 158 -15.21 -13.25 6.70
C VAL A 158 -15.22 -11.77 6.39
N ALA A 159 -14.54 -11.32 5.32
CA ALA A 159 -14.44 -9.92 4.95
C ALA A 159 -15.82 -9.24 4.75
N SER A 160 -16.83 -10.00 4.27
CA SER A 160 -18.19 -9.48 4.08
C SER A 160 -18.92 -9.14 5.40
N THR A 161 -18.48 -9.70 6.53
CA THR A 161 -19.06 -9.44 7.86
C THR A 161 -18.42 -8.26 8.58
N LEU A 162 -17.29 -7.74 8.07
CA LEU A 162 -16.51 -6.72 8.76
C LEU A 162 -17.01 -5.30 8.44
N GLY A 163 -17.08 -4.46 9.46
CA GLY A 163 -17.24 -3.02 9.29
C GLY A 163 -15.96 -2.35 8.72
N PRO A 164 -16.02 -1.04 8.42
CA PRO A 164 -14.91 -0.34 7.75
C PRO A 164 -13.55 -0.54 8.41
N LEU A 165 -13.41 -0.26 9.70
CA LEU A 165 -12.14 -0.43 10.42
C LEU A 165 -11.70 -1.90 10.48
N GLY A 166 -12.64 -2.84 10.60
CA GLY A 166 -12.34 -4.26 10.59
C GLY A 166 -11.73 -4.73 9.27
N ARG A 167 -12.20 -4.18 8.13
CA ARG A 167 -11.67 -4.52 6.80
C ARG A 167 -10.23 -4.04 6.60
N PHE A 168 -9.83 -2.96 7.26
CA PHE A 168 -8.50 -2.36 7.11
C PHE A 168 -7.55 -2.73 8.24
N HIS A 169 -8.04 -3.48 9.23
CA HIS A 169 -7.27 -3.86 10.40
C HIS A 169 -6.05 -4.73 10.07
N ASP A 170 -6.12 -5.49 9.01
CA ASP A 170 -5.11 -6.46 8.54
C ASP A 170 -3.97 -5.86 7.70
N GLY A 171 -3.64 -4.61 7.90
CA GLY A 171 -2.59 -3.90 7.15
C GLY A 171 -3.13 -3.10 5.96
N LEU A 172 -4.36 -2.60 6.03
CA LEU A 172 -5.03 -1.84 4.96
C LEU A 172 -5.14 -2.64 3.65
N CYS A 173 -5.47 -3.92 3.74
CA CYS A 173 -5.54 -4.82 2.60
C CYS A 173 -4.23 -4.90 1.78
N ALA A 174 -3.08 -4.59 2.36
CA ALA A 174 -1.81 -4.69 1.66
C ALA A 174 -1.56 -6.15 1.22
N GLY A 175 -1.34 -6.34 -0.06
CA GLY A 175 -0.98 -7.63 -0.66
C GLY A 175 0.40 -7.54 -1.28
N GLY A 176 0.50 -6.92 -2.47
CA GLY A 176 1.77 -6.72 -3.15
C GLY A 176 1.70 -5.57 -4.14
N VAL A 177 2.84 -5.18 -4.67
CA VAL A 177 2.95 -4.12 -5.67
C VAL A 177 3.81 -4.61 -6.83
N VAL A 178 3.24 -4.63 -8.04
CA VAL A 178 3.96 -4.97 -9.26
C VAL A 178 4.52 -3.68 -9.86
N LEU A 179 5.84 -3.58 -9.90
CA LEU A 179 6.60 -2.38 -10.23
C LEU A 179 6.92 -2.33 -11.72
N GLY A 180 6.45 -1.32 -12.40
CA GLY A 180 6.65 -1.05 -13.81
C GLY A 180 7.76 -0.03 -14.09
N PRO A 181 7.63 0.73 -15.19
CA PRO A 181 8.58 1.79 -15.54
C PRO A 181 8.77 2.79 -14.42
N ARG A 182 10.03 3.19 -14.19
CA ARG A 182 10.37 4.24 -13.23
C ARG A 182 11.10 5.38 -13.91
N ARG A 183 10.84 6.61 -13.45
CA ARG A 183 11.50 7.83 -13.93
C ARG A 183 11.93 8.68 -12.75
N ALA A 184 13.08 9.36 -12.85
CA ALA A 184 13.54 10.23 -11.79
C ALA A 184 12.50 11.32 -11.48
N ALA A 185 12.29 11.61 -10.19
CA ALA A 185 11.27 12.56 -9.72
C ALA A 185 11.43 13.95 -10.33
N LYS A 186 12.67 14.39 -10.63
CA LYS A 186 12.97 15.68 -11.26
C LYS A 186 12.30 15.91 -12.63
N TYR A 187 11.79 14.87 -13.27
CA TYR A 187 11.06 14.98 -14.54
C TYR A 187 9.56 15.23 -14.38
N PHE A 188 9.07 15.27 -13.15
CA PHE A 188 7.68 15.54 -12.82
C PHE A 188 7.56 16.90 -12.14
N ALA A 189 6.69 17.74 -12.66
CA ALA A 189 6.27 18.94 -11.95
C ALA A 189 5.29 18.56 -10.83
N ALA A 190 5.17 19.40 -9.82
CA ALA A 190 4.15 19.29 -8.79
C ALA A 190 2.78 19.09 -9.46
N ASP A 191 1.97 18.23 -8.90
CA ASP A 191 0.60 17.91 -9.34
C ASP A 191 0.46 17.40 -10.79
N SER A 192 1.58 17.23 -11.54
CA SER A 192 1.53 16.76 -12.94
C SER A 192 0.90 15.35 -13.06
N LEU A 193 1.00 14.54 -12.02
CA LEU A 193 0.42 13.20 -12.00
C LEU A 193 -1.10 13.20 -11.89
N ALA A 194 -1.70 14.24 -11.31
CA ALA A 194 -3.17 14.35 -11.17
C ALA A 194 -3.89 14.30 -12.52
N SER A 195 -3.30 14.85 -13.58
CA SER A 195 -3.90 14.90 -14.91
C SER A 195 -3.70 13.64 -15.75
N VAL A 196 -2.84 12.71 -15.32
CA VAL A 196 -2.53 11.49 -16.07
C VAL A 196 -3.73 10.55 -16.06
N LYS A 197 -4.28 10.26 -17.24
CA LYS A 197 -5.35 9.27 -17.38
C LYS A 197 -4.81 7.86 -17.28
N THR A 198 -5.63 6.98 -16.72
CA THR A 198 -5.29 5.56 -16.55
C THR A 198 -6.41 4.67 -17.06
N GLU A 199 -6.02 3.54 -17.61
CA GLU A 199 -6.88 2.44 -18.02
C GLU A 199 -6.38 1.15 -17.36
N LEU A 200 -7.30 0.36 -16.86
CA LEU A 200 -7.03 -1.00 -16.40
C LEU A 200 -7.69 -1.98 -17.36
N LEU A 201 -6.89 -2.89 -17.88
CA LEU A 201 -7.33 -3.92 -18.81
C LEU A 201 -7.20 -5.29 -18.16
N LEU A 202 -8.22 -6.13 -18.38
CA LEU A 202 -8.20 -7.56 -18.05
C LEU A 202 -8.33 -8.35 -19.35
N ASN A 203 -7.33 -9.19 -19.67
CA ASN A 203 -7.29 -10.00 -20.90
C ASN A 203 -7.51 -9.19 -22.18
N GLY A 204 -7.07 -7.92 -22.18
CA GLY A 204 -7.18 -7.03 -23.33
C GLY A 204 -8.43 -6.14 -23.35
N GLU A 205 -9.41 -6.38 -22.49
CA GLU A 205 -10.61 -5.57 -22.37
C GLU A 205 -10.46 -4.51 -21.27
N ILE A 206 -10.87 -3.26 -21.54
CA ILE A 206 -10.86 -2.20 -20.53
C ILE A 206 -11.96 -2.48 -19.51
N VAL A 207 -11.57 -2.68 -18.25
CA VAL A 207 -12.48 -2.98 -17.14
C VAL A 207 -12.64 -1.80 -16.18
N ALA A 208 -11.71 -0.84 -16.17
CA ALA A 208 -11.82 0.39 -15.40
C ALA A 208 -11.00 1.51 -16.05
N THR A 209 -11.42 2.76 -15.80
CA THR A 209 -10.68 3.96 -16.21
C THR A 209 -10.67 4.98 -15.08
N GLY A 210 -9.64 5.81 -15.05
CA GLY A 210 -9.52 6.86 -14.06
C GLY A 210 -8.41 7.86 -14.39
N SER A 211 -7.94 8.52 -13.37
CA SER A 211 -6.80 9.45 -13.48
C SER A 211 -6.16 9.69 -12.12
N GLY A 212 -4.99 10.29 -12.13
CA GLY A 212 -4.32 10.71 -10.91
C GLY A 212 -5.12 11.68 -10.02
N ALA A 213 -6.16 12.35 -10.56
CA ALA A 213 -7.06 13.18 -9.76
C ALA A 213 -7.87 12.39 -8.71
N ALA A 214 -7.97 11.06 -8.87
CA ALA A 214 -8.61 10.17 -7.89
C ALA A 214 -7.76 9.88 -6.64
N LEU A 215 -6.45 10.17 -6.70
CA LEU A 215 -5.56 10.02 -5.56
C LEU A 215 -6.01 10.87 -4.37
N PRO A 216 -5.67 10.49 -3.12
CA PRO A 216 -5.89 11.33 -1.94
C PRO A 216 -5.39 12.77 -2.16
N PHE A 217 -5.95 13.70 -1.38
CA PHE A 217 -5.58 15.11 -1.43
C PHE A 217 -5.77 15.78 -2.81
N GLY A 218 -6.82 15.35 -3.54
CA GLY A 218 -7.15 15.92 -4.86
C GLY A 218 -6.12 15.64 -5.94
N GLY A 219 -5.40 14.52 -5.82
CA GLY A 219 -4.37 14.12 -6.78
C GLY A 219 -2.96 14.60 -6.44
N SER A 220 -2.76 15.28 -5.32
CA SER A 220 -1.46 15.77 -4.90
C SER A 220 -0.64 14.69 -4.20
N VAL A 221 0.26 14.05 -4.94
CA VAL A 221 1.20 13.05 -4.39
C VAL A 221 2.09 13.67 -3.31
N GLU A 222 2.55 14.89 -3.51
CA GLU A 222 3.41 15.61 -2.56
C GLU A 222 2.72 15.81 -1.21
N THR A 223 1.45 16.23 -1.23
CA THR A 223 0.65 16.41 -0.02
C THR A 223 0.41 15.07 0.68
N GLY A 224 0.11 14.01 -0.08
CA GLY A 224 -0.05 12.66 0.47
C GLY A 224 1.21 12.14 1.17
N LEU A 225 2.37 12.37 0.57
CA LEU A 225 3.67 12.00 1.15
C LEU A 225 3.98 12.79 2.42
N ALA A 226 3.73 14.10 2.42
CA ALA A 226 3.93 14.94 3.60
C ALA A 226 3.00 14.53 4.74
N TRP A 227 1.73 14.25 4.44
CA TRP A 227 0.78 13.70 5.40
C TRP A 227 1.31 12.38 6.00
N LEU A 228 1.73 11.42 5.16
CA LEU A 228 2.27 10.14 5.63
C LEU A 228 3.52 10.33 6.50
N ALA A 229 4.51 11.13 6.04
CA ALA A 229 5.73 11.39 6.80
C ALA A 229 5.43 11.96 8.20
N ASN A 230 4.52 12.92 8.28
CA ASN A 230 4.12 13.54 9.54
C ASN A 230 3.36 12.55 10.46
N HIS A 231 2.48 11.72 9.89
CA HIS A 231 1.78 10.67 10.64
C HIS A 231 2.73 9.60 11.19
N LEU A 232 3.71 9.18 10.41
CA LEU A 232 4.75 8.25 10.86
C LEU A 232 5.61 8.87 11.96
N ASN A 233 6.06 10.11 11.77
CA ASN A 233 6.89 10.82 12.75
C ASN A 233 6.18 11.01 14.10
N ALA A 234 4.88 11.29 14.08
CA ALA A 234 4.08 11.39 15.31
C ALA A 234 4.01 10.07 16.10
N ARG A 235 4.31 8.93 15.45
CA ARG A 235 4.33 7.59 16.05
C ARG A 235 5.74 7.05 16.28
N GLY A 236 6.77 7.89 16.14
CA GLY A 236 8.17 7.48 16.29
C GLY A 236 8.73 6.68 15.12
N LEU A 237 8.02 6.65 14.00
CA LEU A 237 8.43 6.04 12.73
C LEU A 237 8.94 7.09 11.76
N SER A 238 9.56 6.67 10.65
CA SER A 238 10.01 7.58 9.60
C SER A 238 9.97 6.89 8.25
N LEU A 239 9.71 7.64 7.19
CA LEU A 239 10.08 7.21 5.85
C LEU A 239 11.61 7.11 5.77
N ARG A 240 12.09 6.06 5.12
CA ARG A 240 13.53 5.79 4.97
C ARG A 240 13.92 5.85 3.50
N ALA A 241 15.19 6.15 3.23
CA ALA A 241 15.76 5.97 1.92
C ALA A 241 15.51 4.54 1.41
N GLY A 242 15.05 4.43 0.17
CA GLY A 242 14.67 3.15 -0.43
C GLY A 242 13.23 2.70 -0.15
N HIS A 243 12.52 3.26 0.83
CA HIS A 243 11.10 2.93 1.00
C HIS A 243 10.30 3.29 -0.25
N LEU A 244 9.42 2.38 -0.64
CA LEU A 244 8.40 2.60 -1.65
C LEU A 244 7.13 3.11 -0.99
N VAL A 245 6.49 4.13 -1.56
CA VAL A 245 5.15 4.57 -1.14
C VAL A 245 4.22 4.47 -2.34
N ALA A 246 3.26 3.55 -2.28
CA ALA A 246 2.12 3.48 -3.19
C ALA A 246 1.11 4.56 -2.77
N THR A 247 0.72 5.44 -3.71
CA THR A 247 0.12 6.74 -3.35
C THR A 247 -1.39 6.79 -3.45
N GLY A 248 -2.01 5.64 -3.72
CA GLY A 248 -3.45 5.49 -3.86
C GLY A 248 -3.88 5.21 -5.30
N GLN A 249 -5.05 4.64 -5.43
CA GLN A 249 -5.60 4.15 -6.68
C GLN A 249 -6.01 5.28 -7.62
N THR A 250 -5.77 5.11 -8.91
CA THR A 250 -6.32 5.96 -9.97
C THR A 250 -7.66 5.44 -10.50
N CYS A 251 -7.84 4.13 -10.49
CA CYS A 251 -9.09 3.39 -10.69
C CYS A 251 -8.97 2.01 -10.03
N ILE A 252 -10.01 1.20 -10.08
CA ILE A 252 -10.11 -0.06 -9.34
C ILE A 252 -10.83 -1.12 -10.14
N TYR A 253 -10.37 -2.37 -10.03
CA TYR A 253 -11.12 -3.56 -10.42
C TYR A 253 -11.15 -4.57 -9.27
N ASN A 254 -12.35 -4.90 -8.85
CA ASN A 254 -12.65 -5.84 -7.76
C ASN A 254 -13.54 -7.01 -8.19
N GLY A 255 -13.56 -7.31 -9.50
CA GLY A 255 -14.22 -8.50 -10.03
C GLY A 255 -13.37 -9.74 -9.85
N ASP A 256 -13.88 -10.87 -10.35
CA ASP A 256 -13.18 -12.14 -10.27
C ASP A 256 -11.84 -12.07 -11.04
N LEU A 257 -10.78 -12.52 -10.38
CA LEU A 257 -9.44 -12.67 -10.93
C LEU A 257 -9.04 -14.14 -10.78
N VAL A 258 -8.68 -14.79 -11.88
CA VAL A 258 -8.32 -16.20 -11.88
C VAL A 258 -6.88 -16.40 -12.39
N PRO A 259 -6.20 -17.48 -11.99
CA PRO A 259 -4.88 -17.80 -12.51
C PRO A 259 -4.85 -17.84 -14.03
N GLY A 260 -3.87 -17.16 -14.63
CA GLY A 260 -3.73 -16.98 -16.07
C GLY A 260 -4.27 -15.63 -16.58
N ASP A 261 -5.06 -14.90 -15.82
CA ASP A 261 -5.52 -13.57 -16.21
C ASP A 261 -4.34 -12.61 -16.37
N ARG A 262 -4.41 -11.83 -17.46
CA ARG A 262 -3.43 -10.80 -17.77
C ARG A 262 -4.02 -9.43 -17.44
N VAL A 263 -3.45 -8.75 -16.46
CA VAL A 263 -3.82 -7.41 -16.02
C VAL A 263 -2.82 -6.41 -16.56
N VAL A 264 -3.30 -5.36 -17.23
CA VAL A 264 -2.45 -4.27 -17.75
C VAL A 264 -2.98 -2.93 -17.26
N ALA A 265 -2.13 -2.17 -16.58
CA ALA A 265 -2.40 -0.78 -16.24
C ALA A 265 -1.68 0.13 -17.24
N ARG A 266 -2.43 0.97 -17.98
CA ARG A 266 -1.91 1.98 -18.88
C ARG A 266 -1.98 3.35 -18.24
N PHE A 267 -0.89 4.10 -18.35
CA PHE A 267 -0.77 5.47 -17.88
C PHE A 267 -0.45 6.34 -19.07
N GLU A 268 -1.38 7.25 -19.43
CA GLU A 268 -1.28 8.11 -20.60
C GLU A 268 0.12 8.75 -20.69
N THR A 269 0.80 8.58 -21.85
CA THR A 269 2.14 9.09 -22.14
C THR A 269 3.29 8.59 -21.26
N LEU A 270 3.03 7.91 -20.15
CA LEU A 270 4.06 7.45 -19.22
C LEU A 270 4.47 5.99 -19.44
N GLY A 271 3.57 5.15 -19.92
CA GLY A 271 3.83 3.73 -20.19
C GLY A 271 2.78 2.80 -19.61
N GLU A 272 3.11 1.53 -19.53
CA GLU A 272 2.21 0.51 -18.98
C GLU A 272 2.94 -0.46 -18.05
N VAL A 273 2.16 -1.10 -17.18
CA VAL A 273 2.59 -2.15 -16.26
C VAL A 273 1.74 -3.37 -16.51
N GLU A 274 2.36 -4.53 -16.57
CA GLU A 274 1.69 -5.81 -16.76
C GLU A 274 1.97 -6.74 -15.58
N MET A 275 0.92 -7.42 -15.11
CA MET A 275 1.03 -8.59 -14.25
C MET A 275 0.19 -9.73 -14.81
N VAL A 276 0.66 -10.96 -14.59
CA VAL A 276 -0.13 -12.18 -14.78
C VAL A 276 -0.54 -12.67 -13.40
N VAL A 277 -1.82 -13.02 -13.26
CA VAL A 277 -2.33 -13.62 -12.01
C VAL A 277 -1.78 -15.05 -11.93
N GLU A 278 -0.84 -15.28 -11.02
CA GLU A 278 -0.25 -16.60 -10.80
C GLU A 278 -0.98 -17.33 -9.66
N PRO A 279 -1.01 -18.69 -9.69
CA PRO A 279 -1.64 -19.48 -8.64
C PRO A 279 -1.11 -19.24 -7.25
#